data_b4ecc097c34fecfd34f228b320e6aad8
#
_entry.id   b4ecc097c34fecfd34f228b320e6aad8
#
_cell.length_a   1.000
_cell.length_b   1.000
_cell.length_c   1.000
_cell.angle_alpha   90.00
_cell.angle_beta   90.00
_cell.angle_gamma   90.00
#
_symmetry.space_group_name_H-M   'P 1'
#
loop_
_entity.id
_entity.type
_entity.pdbx_description
1 polymer ?
#
loop_
_entity_poly.entity_id
_entity_poly.type
_entity_poly.pdbx_seq_one_letter_code
_entity_poly.pdbx_strand_id
1 'polypeptide(L)'
;MGVIHRQWLLRVVASFAFAILAMIVAPSANAAAPGEEAEAFMRDLTENGITMIKKGEYTKEQREQEFRRIVRKGFALETIGKFVVGRYWQKMNEDQQREYQELFSEWLLKTYAGRLGGYNGQTLEVVKSMETDSRYKDVIVSTRVIRTDGQPPINADWRVRKFGDEYKIIDVSIEGASMIGTQRKEFESVIQKVGVSGLIDNLRDRLALLIADTG
;
A
#
# COMPACT_ATOMS: atom_id res chain seq x y z
N MET A 1 -8.15 79.37 -25.77
CA MET A 1 -8.29 78.58 -24.54
C MET A 1 -8.94 77.23 -24.93
N GLY A 2 -8.21 76.13 -25.13
CA GLY A 2 -8.83 74.91 -25.57
C GLY A 2 -7.89 73.71 -25.87
N VAL A 3 -6.61 73.79 -25.62
CA VAL A 3 -5.65 72.71 -26.01
C VAL A 3 -5.05 71.99 -24.79
N ILE A 4 -5.18 72.52 -23.60
CA ILE A 4 -4.52 71.97 -22.40
C ILE A 4 -5.32 70.84 -21.74
N HIS A 5 -6.64 70.77 -21.99
CA HIS A 5 -7.51 69.76 -21.34
C HIS A 5 -7.48 68.41 -22.02
N ARG A 6 -6.96 68.32 -23.26
CA ARG A 6 -7.02 67.04 -24.02
C ARG A 6 -5.80 66.11 -23.78
N GLN A 7 -4.72 66.68 -23.31
CA GLN A 7 -3.50 65.89 -23.01
C GLN A 7 -3.51 65.28 -21.62
N TRP A 8 -4.33 65.77 -20.71
CA TRP A 8 -4.40 65.22 -19.34
C TRP A 8 -5.26 63.97 -19.28
N LEU A 9 -6.32 63.85 -20.10
CA LEU A 9 -7.15 62.70 -20.19
C LEU A 9 -6.47 61.50 -20.86
N LEU A 10 -5.51 61.70 -21.75
CA LEU A 10 -4.75 60.61 -22.40
C LEU A 10 -3.62 60.06 -21.50
N ARG A 11 -3.20 60.77 -20.49
CA ARG A 11 -2.19 60.27 -19.52
C ARG A 11 -2.77 59.44 -18.38
N VAL A 12 -4.04 59.65 -18.04
CA VAL A 12 -4.73 58.89 -16.99
C VAL A 12 -5.21 57.54 -17.50
N VAL A 13 -5.55 57.42 -18.79
CA VAL A 13 -6.01 56.15 -19.40
C VAL A 13 -4.85 55.21 -19.69
N ALA A 14 -3.63 55.72 -19.95
CA ALA A 14 -2.46 54.87 -20.17
C ALA A 14 -1.89 54.22 -18.88
N SER A 15 -2.16 54.81 -17.71
CA SER A 15 -1.69 54.23 -16.42
C SER A 15 -2.60 53.13 -15.85
N PHE A 16 -3.84 52.99 -16.34
CA PHE A 16 -4.76 51.99 -15.88
C PHE A 16 -4.71 50.67 -16.70
N ALA A 17 -4.11 50.70 -17.90
CA ALA A 17 -3.98 49.54 -18.77
C ALA A 17 -2.76 48.65 -18.43
N PHE A 18 -1.81 49.13 -17.60
CA PHE A 18 -0.60 48.37 -17.25
C PHE A 18 -0.70 47.61 -15.92
N ALA A 19 -1.78 47.81 -15.17
CA ALA A 19 -1.99 47.19 -13.86
C ALA A 19 -2.79 45.88 -13.88
N ILE A 20 -3.26 45.37 -15.04
CA ILE A 20 -4.10 44.16 -15.14
C ILE A 20 -3.35 42.98 -15.82
N LEU A 21 -2.08 43.12 -16.15
CA LEU A 21 -1.32 42.02 -16.76
C LEU A 21 -0.20 41.46 -15.84
N ALA A 22 -0.32 41.66 -14.54
CA ALA A 22 0.34 40.81 -13.55
C ALA A 22 -0.65 39.70 -13.14
N MET A 23 -1.16 38.94 -14.11
CA MET A 23 -1.85 37.71 -13.85
C MET A 23 -0.81 36.75 -13.27
N ILE A 24 -0.90 36.59 -11.96
CA ILE A 24 -0.21 35.65 -11.14
C ILE A 24 -0.23 34.30 -11.88
N VAL A 25 0.88 33.99 -12.55
CA VAL A 25 1.23 32.60 -12.82
C VAL A 25 1.59 32.02 -11.43
N ALA A 26 0.57 31.70 -10.66
CA ALA A 26 0.77 30.78 -9.54
C ALA A 26 1.47 29.57 -10.17
N PRO A 27 2.64 29.14 -9.66
CA PRO A 27 3.17 27.87 -10.07
C PRO A 27 2.05 26.88 -9.75
N SER A 28 1.48 26.27 -10.80
CA SER A 28 0.64 25.08 -10.62
C SER A 28 1.56 24.11 -9.91
N ALA A 29 1.34 23.91 -8.62
CA ALA A 29 1.91 22.76 -7.94
C ALA A 29 1.42 21.57 -8.78
N ASN A 30 2.31 21.05 -9.63
CA ASN A 30 2.03 19.87 -10.42
C ASN A 30 1.82 18.78 -9.39
N ALA A 31 0.56 18.47 -9.07
CA ALA A 31 0.25 17.31 -8.27
C ALA A 31 0.89 16.14 -9.00
N ALA A 32 1.75 15.41 -8.33
CA ALA A 32 2.40 14.23 -8.91
C ALA A 32 1.31 13.30 -9.46
N ALA A 33 1.60 12.65 -10.57
CA ALA A 33 0.66 11.67 -11.12
C ALA A 33 0.42 10.54 -10.11
N PRO A 34 -0.78 9.95 -10.05
CA PRO A 34 -1.08 8.87 -9.10
C PRO A 34 -0.06 7.72 -9.14
N GLY A 35 0.51 7.43 -10.31
CA GLY A 35 1.59 6.47 -10.47
C GLY A 35 2.86 6.87 -9.73
N GLU A 36 3.27 8.12 -9.86
CA GLU A 36 4.47 8.66 -9.18
C GLU A 36 4.31 8.68 -7.66
N GLU A 37 3.11 9.06 -7.17
CA GLU A 37 2.80 9.03 -5.74
C GLU A 37 2.83 7.59 -5.19
N ALA A 38 2.27 6.62 -5.92
CA ALA A 38 2.30 5.22 -5.53
C ALA A 38 3.72 4.63 -5.54
N GLU A 39 4.56 5.02 -6.52
CA GLU A 39 5.98 4.63 -6.55
C GLU A 39 6.76 5.22 -5.37
N ALA A 40 6.53 6.51 -5.04
CA ALA A 40 7.16 7.16 -3.89
C ALA A 40 6.76 6.46 -2.58
N PHE A 41 5.47 6.12 -2.43
CA PHE A 41 4.98 5.32 -1.31
C PHE A 41 5.69 3.96 -1.21
N MET A 42 5.86 3.26 -2.33
CA MET A 42 6.54 1.95 -2.35
C MET A 42 8.03 2.07 -1.99
N ARG A 43 8.73 3.11 -2.46
CA ARG A 43 10.12 3.37 -2.10
C ARG A 43 10.25 3.64 -0.60
N ASP A 44 9.43 4.53 -0.03
CA ASP A 44 9.43 4.85 1.40
C ASP A 44 9.16 3.60 2.26
N LEU A 45 8.15 2.82 1.90
CA LEU A 45 7.81 1.59 2.61
C LEU A 45 8.97 0.58 2.57
N THR A 46 9.64 0.44 1.43
CA THR A 46 10.77 -0.47 1.23
C THR A 46 11.99 -0.02 2.04
N GLU A 47 12.34 1.26 1.99
CA GLU A 47 13.45 1.83 2.74
C GLU A 47 13.26 1.67 4.24
N ASN A 48 12.05 1.92 4.74
CA ASN A 48 11.69 1.67 6.14
C ASN A 48 11.85 0.19 6.51
N GLY A 49 11.39 -0.73 5.65
CA GLY A 49 11.52 -2.17 5.84
C GLY A 49 12.98 -2.63 5.88
N ILE A 50 13.79 -2.20 4.91
CA ILE A 50 15.22 -2.53 4.83
C ILE A 50 15.97 -1.95 6.02
N THR A 51 15.69 -0.72 6.40
CA THR A 51 16.34 -0.05 7.55
C THR A 51 16.05 -0.81 8.84
N MET A 52 14.80 -1.25 9.05
CA MET A 52 14.41 -2.07 10.19
C MET A 52 15.21 -3.37 10.25
N ILE A 53 15.35 -4.08 9.12
CA ILE A 53 16.05 -5.37 9.08
C ILE A 53 17.57 -5.18 9.31
N LYS A 54 18.16 -4.11 8.77
CA LYS A 54 19.60 -3.82 8.87
C LYS A 54 20.05 -3.34 10.25
N LYS A 55 19.15 -2.83 11.09
CA LYS A 55 19.47 -2.46 12.48
C LYS A 55 19.76 -3.72 13.29
N GLY A 56 21.00 -4.17 13.28
CA GLY A 56 21.49 -5.36 13.99
C GLY A 56 21.33 -5.34 15.52
N GLU A 57 20.89 -4.21 16.08
CA GLU A 57 20.67 -3.99 17.52
C GLU A 57 19.29 -4.42 18.01
N TYR A 58 18.36 -4.73 17.10
CA TYR A 58 17.02 -5.16 17.51
C TYR A 58 16.99 -6.61 17.98
N THR A 59 16.32 -6.85 19.13
CA THR A 59 15.94 -8.20 19.51
C THR A 59 14.92 -8.77 18.52
N LYS A 60 14.65 -10.09 18.59
CA LYS A 60 13.62 -10.75 17.75
C LYS A 60 12.26 -10.06 17.94
N GLU A 61 11.90 -9.77 19.19
CA GLU A 61 10.62 -9.13 19.56
C GLU A 61 10.52 -7.71 19.02
N GLN A 62 11.61 -6.93 19.11
CA GLN A 62 11.65 -5.56 18.57
C GLN A 62 11.50 -5.55 17.04
N ARG A 63 12.15 -6.51 16.36
CA ARG A 63 11.98 -6.67 14.90
C ARG A 63 10.54 -7.04 14.53
N GLU A 64 9.92 -7.94 15.29
CA GLU A 64 8.53 -8.31 15.07
C GLU A 64 7.59 -7.12 15.29
N GLN A 65 7.77 -6.35 16.34
CA GLN A 65 6.97 -5.16 16.62
C GLN A 65 7.08 -4.12 15.52
N GLU A 66 8.29 -3.85 15.07
CA GLU A 66 8.53 -2.87 14.01
C GLU A 66 7.98 -3.34 12.66
N PHE A 67 8.13 -4.63 12.33
CA PHE A 67 7.50 -5.23 11.17
C PHE A 67 5.96 -5.07 11.21
N ARG A 68 5.34 -5.37 12.34
CA ARG A 68 3.90 -5.18 12.55
C ARG A 68 3.50 -3.73 12.29
N ARG A 69 4.26 -2.78 12.80
CA ARG A 69 4.03 -1.35 12.59
C ARG A 69 4.08 -0.98 11.10
N ILE A 70 5.12 -1.43 10.40
CA ILE A 70 5.30 -1.17 8.96
C ILE A 70 4.15 -1.78 8.15
N VAL A 71 3.80 -3.04 8.41
CA VAL A 71 2.72 -3.71 7.68
C VAL A 71 1.36 -3.07 7.96
N ARG A 72 1.05 -2.73 9.22
CA ARG A 72 -0.21 -2.05 9.55
C ARG A 72 -0.33 -0.67 8.90
N LYS A 73 0.78 0.04 8.75
CA LYS A 73 0.82 1.32 8.04
C LYS A 73 0.69 1.14 6.53
N GLY A 74 1.43 0.19 5.96
CA GLY A 74 1.56 0.03 4.51
C GLY A 74 0.48 -0.81 3.84
N PHE A 75 -0.26 -1.66 4.59
CA PHE A 75 -1.23 -2.58 4.02
C PHE A 75 -2.64 -2.31 4.56
N ALA A 76 -3.64 -2.41 3.68
CA ALA A 76 -5.04 -2.32 4.05
C ALA A 76 -5.54 -3.70 4.55
N LEU A 77 -5.08 -4.15 5.73
CA LEU A 77 -5.32 -5.51 6.23
C LEU A 77 -6.81 -5.88 6.29
N GLU A 78 -7.68 -4.94 6.66
CA GLU A 78 -9.13 -5.16 6.67
C GLU A 78 -9.66 -5.42 5.25
N THR A 79 -9.24 -4.63 4.28
CA THR A 79 -9.62 -4.82 2.86
C THR A 79 -9.08 -6.14 2.33
N ILE A 80 -7.83 -6.49 2.65
CA ILE A 80 -7.20 -7.74 2.27
C ILE A 80 -7.97 -8.93 2.85
N GLY A 81 -8.31 -8.91 4.15
CA GLY A 81 -9.08 -9.97 4.79
C GLY A 81 -10.44 -10.18 4.13
N LYS A 82 -11.17 -9.09 3.82
CA LYS A 82 -12.44 -9.16 3.06
C LYS A 82 -12.24 -9.75 1.67
N PHE A 83 -11.17 -9.39 0.97
CA PHE A 83 -10.87 -9.92 -0.36
C PHE A 83 -10.53 -11.41 -0.33
N VAL A 84 -9.78 -11.84 0.67
CA VAL A 84 -9.38 -13.25 0.84
C VAL A 84 -10.59 -14.13 1.09
N VAL A 85 -11.50 -13.76 1.98
CA VAL A 85 -12.70 -14.56 2.27
C VAL A 85 -13.79 -14.40 1.20
N GLY A 86 -13.72 -13.31 0.40
CA GLY A 86 -14.56 -13.05 -0.76
C GLY A 86 -16.05 -13.06 -0.46
N ARG A 87 -16.83 -13.83 -1.26
CA ARG A 87 -18.30 -13.91 -1.12
C ARG A 87 -18.79 -14.39 0.25
N TYR A 88 -17.95 -15.06 1.01
CA TYR A 88 -18.33 -15.57 2.34
C TYR A 88 -18.35 -14.48 3.39
N TRP A 89 -17.70 -13.31 3.15
CA TRP A 89 -17.79 -12.16 4.05
C TRP A 89 -19.23 -11.77 4.37
N GLN A 90 -20.08 -11.71 3.36
CA GLN A 90 -21.51 -11.34 3.52
C GLN A 90 -22.34 -12.44 4.19
N LYS A 91 -21.82 -13.67 4.31
CA LYS A 91 -22.50 -14.78 5.00
C LYS A 91 -22.13 -14.88 6.48
N MET A 92 -21.14 -14.11 6.91
CA MET A 92 -20.74 -13.97 8.31
C MET A 92 -21.67 -13.00 9.02
N ASN A 93 -22.05 -13.32 10.25
CA ASN A 93 -22.63 -12.33 11.15
C ASN A 93 -21.53 -11.37 11.66
N GLU A 94 -21.93 -10.30 12.37
CA GLU A 94 -21.00 -9.26 12.83
C GLU A 94 -19.89 -9.78 13.75
N ASP A 95 -20.23 -10.72 14.64
CA ASP A 95 -19.26 -11.32 15.57
C ASP A 95 -18.22 -12.17 14.80
N GLN A 96 -18.68 -12.98 13.83
CA GLN A 96 -17.81 -13.75 12.96
C GLN A 96 -16.91 -12.86 12.09
N GLN A 97 -17.44 -11.75 11.58
CA GLN A 97 -16.66 -10.79 10.78
C GLN A 97 -15.54 -10.16 11.61
N ARG A 98 -15.85 -9.75 12.83
CA ARG A 98 -14.90 -9.16 13.77
C ARG A 98 -13.80 -10.17 14.12
N GLU A 99 -14.20 -11.35 14.61
CA GLU A 99 -13.27 -12.41 15.01
C GLU A 99 -12.39 -12.88 13.86
N TYR A 100 -12.99 -13.12 12.68
CA TYR A 100 -12.23 -13.49 11.48
C TYR A 100 -11.17 -12.42 11.15
N GLN A 101 -11.53 -11.15 11.18
CA GLN A 101 -10.64 -10.04 10.82
C GLN A 101 -9.47 -9.91 11.78
N GLU A 102 -9.71 -10.08 13.08
CA GLU A 102 -8.68 -10.08 14.12
C GLU A 102 -7.73 -11.26 13.93
N LEU A 103 -8.25 -12.47 13.83
CA LEU A 103 -7.46 -13.70 13.66
C LEU A 103 -6.67 -13.68 12.34
N PHE A 104 -7.30 -13.26 11.24
CA PHE A 104 -6.64 -13.15 9.94
C PHE A 104 -5.46 -12.18 9.99
N SER A 105 -5.67 -11.00 10.57
CA SER A 105 -4.61 -9.98 10.66
C SER A 105 -3.44 -10.46 11.51
N GLU A 106 -3.71 -11.07 12.68
CA GLU A 106 -2.68 -11.59 13.56
C GLU A 106 -1.93 -12.79 12.94
N TRP A 107 -2.67 -13.72 12.33
CA TRP A 107 -2.09 -14.86 11.62
C TRP A 107 -1.16 -14.40 10.48
N LEU A 108 -1.61 -13.42 9.67
CA LEU A 108 -0.81 -12.87 8.59
C LEU A 108 0.47 -12.23 9.13
N LEU A 109 0.34 -11.36 10.12
CA LEU A 109 1.49 -10.67 10.72
C LEU A 109 2.49 -11.66 11.33
N LYS A 110 2.02 -12.67 12.05
CA LYS A 110 2.88 -13.68 12.68
C LYS A 110 3.56 -14.57 11.65
N THR A 111 2.83 -15.00 10.61
CA THR A 111 3.37 -15.83 9.52
C THR A 111 4.51 -15.14 8.79
N TYR A 112 4.38 -13.84 8.49
CA TYR A 112 5.40 -13.13 7.74
C TYR A 112 6.52 -12.57 8.62
N ALA A 113 6.26 -12.23 9.89
CA ALA A 113 7.31 -11.86 10.84
C ALA A 113 8.35 -12.98 11.02
N GLY A 114 7.90 -14.23 11.10
CA GLY A 114 8.79 -15.39 11.20
C GLY A 114 9.75 -15.57 10.02
N ARG A 115 9.47 -14.94 8.87
CA ARG A 115 10.31 -15.00 7.66
C ARG A 115 11.35 -13.89 7.56
N LEU A 116 11.37 -12.93 8.48
CA LEU A 116 12.31 -11.79 8.45
C LEU A 116 13.77 -12.20 8.56
N GLY A 117 14.06 -13.38 9.12
CA GLY A 117 15.43 -13.91 9.22
C GLY A 117 16.08 -14.30 7.90
N GLY A 118 15.29 -14.36 6.80
CA GLY A 118 15.79 -14.72 5.46
C GLY A 118 16.39 -13.56 4.65
N TYR A 119 16.40 -12.36 5.18
CA TYR A 119 17.02 -11.23 4.49
C TYR A 119 18.55 -11.33 4.50
N ASN A 120 19.14 -11.26 3.33
CA ASN A 120 20.60 -11.35 3.13
C ASN A 120 21.09 -10.28 2.14
N GLY A 121 20.61 -9.03 2.30
CA GLY A 121 21.04 -7.91 1.48
C GLY A 121 20.31 -7.72 0.15
N GLN A 122 19.19 -8.44 -0.07
CA GLN A 122 18.34 -8.22 -1.26
C GLN A 122 17.90 -6.76 -1.34
N THR A 123 17.74 -6.25 -2.57
CA THR A 123 17.22 -4.92 -2.83
C THR A 123 15.94 -5.01 -3.65
N LEU A 124 15.09 -3.99 -3.53
CA LEU A 124 13.87 -3.88 -4.32
C LEU A 124 13.99 -2.67 -5.24
N GLU A 125 13.89 -2.93 -6.54
CA GLU A 125 13.88 -1.90 -7.58
C GLU A 125 12.47 -1.65 -8.07
N VAL A 126 12.00 -0.41 -8.03
CA VAL A 126 10.76 0.01 -8.68
C VAL A 126 11.03 0.13 -10.18
N VAL A 127 10.28 -0.62 -10.99
CA VAL A 127 10.47 -0.66 -12.45
C VAL A 127 9.53 0.30 -13.16
N LYS A 128 8.25 0.26 -12.81
CA LYS A 128 7.18 1.09 -13.40
C LYS A 128 5.95 1.08 -12.54
N SER A 129 5.05 2.01 -12.82
CA SER A 129 3.68 2.00 -12.31
C SER A 129 2.66 2.10 -13.44
N MET A 130 1.45 1.61 -13.20
CA MET A 130 0.35 1.66 -14.13
C MET A 130 -0.97 1.78 -13.36
N GLU A 131 -1.78 2.78 -13.68
CA GLU A 131 -3.13 2.88 -13.17
C GLU A 131 -4.02 1.78 -13.77
N THR A 132 -4.93 1.25 -12.98
CA THR A 132 -5.91 0.27 -13.46
C THR A 132 -7.23 0.96 -13.80
N ASP A 133 -8.03 0.33 -14.67
CA ASP A 133 -9.39 0.78 -14.99
C ASP A 133 -10.39 0.49 -13.87
N SER A 134 -9.92 0.11 -12.68
CA SER A 134 -10.80 -0.12 -11.54
C SER A 134 -11.52 1.18 -11.13
N ARG A 135 -12.73 1.06 -10.62
CA ARG A 135 -13.49 2.23 -10.10
C ARG A 135 -12.74 2.98 -9.00
N TYR A 136 -11.77 2.36 -8.37
CA TYR A 136 -10.96 2.93 -7.28
C TYR A 136 -9.63 3.52 -7.78
N LYS A 137 -9.36 3.46 -9.09
CA LYS A 137 -8.11 3.93 -9.69
C LYS A 137 -6.89 3.35 -8.98
N ASP A 138 -6.91 2.03 -8.72
CA ASP A 138 -5.77 1.35 -8.13
C ASP A 138 -4.55 1.47 -9.04
N VAL A 139 -3.38 1.51 -8.45
CA VAL A 139 -2.10 1.55 -9.17
C VAL A 139 -1.38 0.22 -8.98
N ILE A 140 -0.90 -0.38 -10.05
CA ILE A 140 0.05 -1.49 -10.00
C ILE A 140 1.46 -0.91 -10.05
N VAL A 141 2.22 -1.12 -8.98
CA VAL A 141 3.66 -0.79 -8.95
C VAL A 141 4.44 -2.08 -9.16
N SER A 142 5.11 -2.19 -10.31
CA SER A 142 5.95 -3.34 -10.65
C SER A 142 7.35 -3.15 -10.09
N THR A 143 7.86 -4.18 -9.43
CA THR A 143 9.19 -4.17 -8.81
C THR A 143 9.95 -5.44 -9.15
N ARG A 144 11.27 -5.39 -8.98
CA ARG A 144 12.16 -6.55 -9.01
C ARG A 144 12.91 -6.67 -7.69
N VAL A 145 12.87 -7.83 -7.09
CA VAL A 145 13.70 -8.17 -5.93
C VAL A 145 15.02 -8.72 -6.46
N ILE A 146 16.08 -7.93 -6.33
CA ILE A 146 17.43 -8.33 -6.72
C ILE A 146 18.01 -9.22 -5.63
N ARG A 147 18.42 -10.42 -6.01
CA ARG A 147 18.94 -11.45 -5.13
C ARG A 147 20.46 -11.34 -5.00
N THR A 148 20.98 -11.79 -3.87
CA THR A 148 22.43 -11.78 -3.56
C THR A 148 23.11 -13.11 -3.87
N ASP A 149 22.34 -14.14 -4.25
CA ASP A 149 22.84 -15.50 -4.55
C ASP A 149 23.09 -15.75 -6.04
N GLY A 150 23.03 -14.70 -6.87
CA GLY A 150 23.25 -14.78 -8.33
C GLY A 150 22.10 -15.38 -9.11
N GLN A 151 20.97 -15.73 -8.47
CA GLN A 151 19.78 -16.20 -9.16
C GLN A 151 19.03 -15.03 -9.81
N PRO A 152 18.18 -15.29 -10.84
CA PRO A 152 17.39 -14.24 -11.47
C PRO A 152 16.56 -13.45 -10.47
N PRO A 153 16.35 -12.15 -10.72
CA PRO A 153 15.44 -11.33 -9.90
C PRO A 153 14.03 -11.92 -9.86
N ILE A 154 13.34 -11.70 -8.74
CA ILE A 154 11.94 -12.08 -8.57
C ILE A 154 11.08 -10.87 -8.91
N ASN A 155 10.11 -11.04 -9.81
CA ASN A 155 9.16 -9.99 -10.14
C ASN A 155 8.02 -9.95 -9.13
N ALA A 156 7.69 -8.75 -8.64
CA ALA A 156 6.58 -8.52 -7.74
C ALA A 156 5.77 -7.30 -8.19
N ASP A 157 4.46 -7.49 -8.33
CA ASP A 157 3.51 -6.43 -8.63
C ASP A 157 2.67 -6.14 -7.39
N TRP A 158 2.70 -4.88 -6.97
CA TRP A 158 2.02 -4.38 -5.79
C TRP A 158 0.78 -3.60 -6.22
N ARG A 159 -0.39 -4.10 -5.88
CA ARG A 159 -1.62 -3.36 -6.10
C ARG A 159 -1.85 -2.40 -4.95
N VAL A 160 -1.79 -1.11 -5.26
CA VAL A 160 -1.85 -0.01 -4.31
C VAL A 160 -3.14 0.77 -4.51
N ARG A 161 -3.81 1.14 -3.42
CA ARG A 161 -5.05 1.92 -3.43
C ARG A 161 -4.90 3.14 -2.52
N LYS A 162 -5.46 4.27 -2.96
CA LYS A 162 -5.56 5.49 -2.15
C LYS A 162 -6.80 5.41 -1.25
N PHE A 163 -6.61 5.62 0.04
CA PHE A 163 -7.66 5.72 1.06
C PHE A 163 -7.56 7.12 1.68
N GLY A 164 -8.44 8.04 1.27
CA GLY A 164 -8.24 9.46 1.58
C GLY A 164 -6.94 9.95 0.95
N ASP A 165 -6.01 10.43 1.76
CA ASP A 165 -4.70 10.90 1.31
C ASP A 165 -3.58 9.85 1.44
N GLU A 166 -3.87 8.67 1.96
CA GLU A 166 -2.89 7.61 2.20
C GLU A 166 -2.96 6.50 1.15
N TYR A 167 -1.82 6.07 0.65
CA TYR A 167 -1.71 4.84 -0.15
C TYR A 167 -1.53 3.63 0.75
N LYS A 168 -2.19 2.51 0.37
CA LYS A 168 -2.00 1.20 1.04
C LYS A 168 -2.01 0.08 0.02
N ILE A 169 -1.22 -0.94 0.28
CA ILE A 169 -1.19 -2.17 -0.50
C ILE A 169 -2.45 -2.97 -0.21
N ILE A 170 -3.11 -3.45 -1.27
CA ILE A 170 -4.30 -4.30 -1.19
C ILE A 170 -4.11 -5.68 -1.81
N ASP A 171 -3.03 -5.91 -2.57
CA ASP A 171 -2.60 -7.23 -3.07
C ASP A 171 -1.13 -7.20 -3.47
N VAL A 172 -0.51 -8.36 -3.46
CA VAL A 172 0.83 -8.59 -3.99
C VAL A 172 0.78 -9.78 -4.93
N SER A 173 1.32 -9.63 -6.14
CA SER A 173 1.52 -10.76 -7.06
C SER A 173 3.00 -11.06 -7.18
N ILE A 174 3.38 -12.30 -6.98
CA ILE A 174 4.76 -12.80 -7.14
C ILE A 174 4.78 -13.68 -8.39
N GLU A 175 5.66 -13.34 -9.34
CA GLU A 175 5.74 -14.03 -10.65
C GLU A 175 4.35 -14.20 -11.30
N GLY A 176 3.51 -13.16 -11.22
CA GLY A 176 2.16 -13.14 -11.77
C GLY A 176 1.08 -13.83 -10.93
N ALA A 177 1.41 -14.49 -9.83
CA ALA A 177 0.44 -15.14 -8.95
C ALA A 177 0.01 -14.22 -7.80
N SER A 178 -1.26 -13.77 -7.80
CA SER A 178 -1.85 -12.98 -6.72
C SER A 178 -1.87 -13.78 -5.42
N MET A 179 -1.32 -13.16 -4.35
CA MET A 179 -1.32 -13.77 -3.01
C MET A 179 -2.73 -13.84 -2.43
N ILE A 180 -3.56 -12.80 -2.65
CA ILE A 180 -4.98 -12.83 -2.28
C ILE A 180 -5.72 -13.93 -3.04
N GLY A 181 -5.48 -14.06 -4.34
CA GLY A 181 -6.10 -15.09 -5.16
C GLY A 181 -5.75 -16.49 -4.69
N THR A 182 -4.50 -16.72 -4.34
CA THR A 182 -4.01 -18.00 -3.80
C THR A 182 -4.64 -18.29 -2.44
N GLN A 183 -4.61 -17.33 -1.51
CA GLN A 183 -5.16 -17.50 -0.17
C GLN A 183 -6.69 -17.67 -0.19
N ARG A 184 -7.37 -16.98 -1.12
CA ARG A 184 -8.82 -17.16 -1.31
C ARG A 184 -9.19 -18.59 -1.69
N LYS A 185 -8.45 -19.20 -2.62
CA LYS A 185 -8.70 -20.61 -3.02
C LYS A 185 -8.54 -21.56 -1.83
N GLU A 186 -7.52 -21.34 -1.01
CA GLU A 186 -7.27 -22.12 0.20
C GLU A 186 -8.44 -21.97 1.19
N PHE A 187 -8.82 -20.72 1.52
CA PHE A 187 -9.92 -20.47 2.47
C PHE A 187 -11.26 -20.97 1.95
N GLU A 188 -11.52 -20.79 0.65
CA GLU A 188 -12.73 -21.32 0.02
C GLU A 188 -12.79 -22.85 0.16
N SER A 189 -11.68 -23.56 -0.05
CA SER A 189 -11.63 -25.01 0.16
C SER A 189 -11.91 -25.41 1.61
N VAL A 190 -11.41 -24.66 2.58
CA VAL A 190 -11.71 -24.89 4.01
C VAL A 190 -13.19 -24.65 4.30
N ILE A 191 -13.73 -23.50 3.86
CA ILE A 191 -15.13 -23.14 4.10
C ILE A 191 -16.10 -24.15 3.46
N GLN A 192 -15.78 -24.68 2.29
CA GLN A 192 -16.59 -25.71 1.64
C GLN A 192 -16.66 -27.01 2.45
N LYS A 193 -15.62 -27.35 3.21
CA LYS A 193 -15.54 -28.57 4.03
C LYS A 193 -16.16 -28.42 5.41
N VAL A 194 -15.87 -27.29 6.08
CA VAL A 194 -16.18 -27.11 7.52
C VAL A 194 -16.95 -25.82 7.83
N GLY A 195 -17.37 -25.08 6.81
CA GLY A 195 -18.12 -23.83 6.97
C GLY A 195 -17.24 -22.65 7.42
N VAL A 196 -17.88 -21.49 7.60
CA VAL A 196 -17.23 -20.26 8.05
C VAL A 196 -16.68 -20.39 9.47
N SER A 197 -17.45 -20.98 10.38
CA SER A 197 -16.98 -21.21 11.77
C SER A 197 -15.74 -22.08 11.80
N GLY A 198 -15.71 -23.13 10.98
CA GLY A 198 -14.54 -24.00 10.87
C GLY A 198 -13.30 -23.30 10.26
N LEU A 199 -13.47 -22.29 9.40
CA LEU A 199 -12.36 -21.44 8.96
C LEU A 199 -11.82 -20.61 10.14
N ILE A 200 -12.70 -20.00 10.93
CA ILE A 200 -12.33 -19.20 12.12
C ILE A 200 -11.55 -20.07 13.11
N ASP A 201 -12.06 -21.25 13.43
CA ASP A 201 -11.36 -22.23 14.29
C ASP A 201 -9.99 -22.61 13.73
N ASN A 202 -9.90 -22.89 12.43
CA ASN A 202 -8.63 -23.21 11.77
C ASN A 202 -7.62 -22.06 11.86
N LEU A 203 -8.06 -20.79 11.72
CA LEU A 203 -7.17 -19.64 11.89
C LEU A 203 -6.69 -19.50 13.33
N ARG A 204 -7.56 -19.77 14.31
CA ARG A 204 -7.20 -19.75 15.75
C ARG A 204 -6.14 -20.79 16.05
N ASP A 205 -6.32 -22.03 15.57
CA ASP A 205 -5.37 -23.12 15.77
C ASP A 205 -4.03 -22.82 15.11
N ARG A 206 -4.03 -22.35 13.85
CA ARG A 206 -2.80 -21.95 13.15
C ARG A 206 -2.05 -20.83 13.88
N LEU A 207 -2.77 -19.84 14.41
CA LEU A 207 -2.16 -18.77 15.17
C LEU A 207 -1.55 -19.27 16.48
N ALA A 208 -2.25 -20.17 17.21
CA ALA A 208 -1.74 -20.78 18.42
C ALA A 208 -0.43 -21.55 18.17
N LEU A 209 -0.36 -22.32 17.09
CA LEU A 209 0.87 -23.04 16.69
C LEU A 209 2.03 -22.07 16.40
N LEU A 210 1.77 -20.98 15.66
CA LEU A 210 2.79 -19.99 15.35
C LEU A 210 3.30 -19.25 16.60
N ILE A 211 2.47 -19.08 17.62
CA ILE A 211 2.87 -18.50 18.90
C ILE A 211 3.74 -19.48 19.68
N ALA A 212 3.35 -20.75 19.76
CA ALA A 212 4.10 -21.78 20.47
C ALA A 212 5.50 -22.01 19.88
N ASP A 213 5.66 -21.93 18.54
CA ASP A 213 6.94 -22.13 17.84
C ASP A 213 7.92 -20.96 18.00
N THR A 214 7.47 -19.84 18.55
CA THR A 214 8.26 -18.62 18.70
C THR A 214 8.63 -18.29 20.15
N GLY A 215 8.13 -19.03 21.12
CA GLY A 215 8.49 -18.95 22.55
C GLY A 215 9.61 -19.89 22.87
#